data_0a5f55cd9b0f184b3366af34a362426d
#
_entry.id   0a5f55cd9b0f184b3366af34a362426d
#
_cell.length_a   1.000
_cell.length_b   1.000
_cell.length_c   1.000
_cell.angle_alpha   90.00
_cell.angle_beta   90.00
_cell.angle_gamma   90.00
#
_symmetry.space_group_name_H-M   'P 1'
#
loop_
_entity.id
_entity.type
_entity.pdbx_description
1 polymer ?
#
loop_
_entity_poly.entity_id
_entity_poly.type
_entity_poly.pdbx_seq_one_letter_code
_entity_poly.pdbx_strand_id
1 'polypeptide(L)'
;VANDHLREAIKERNVTIEGQDFLSLVEQGARVDSLLARELDEDFDTALQKAQNRLTESLALAPEEAELADRIFDGEPTFPISRREDAVSRLQTELTAERDRRATQLKTDLAADLADLRADVDQLVRNALELDVELAIARFAADFDCVRPEFVEAGFEIEGGRSPLLDVDFENVDPVDYSVDGVTLLSGVNSGGKTSLLDLVGLIIILAQMGLPVPAQSARVQRFTELHYYAKSQGTLDAGAFESTLREFGELVSGAEGRLVLVDELESITEPGASAKIIAGILEALDRQGATAVFVSHLADQIRDASAVPVAVDGIQATGLENGELQVDRSPVKDHLARSTPELIVEKLAGEASDASFYESLLGKF
;
A
#
# COMPACT_ATOMS: atom_id res chain seq x y z
N VAL A 1 19.31 45.77 -41.20
CA VAL A 1 19.53 45.05 -42.46
C VAL A 1 19.04 45.93 -43.62
N ALA A 2 17.76 46.18 -43.80
CA ALA A 2 17.24 46.98 -44.93
C ALA A 2 17.86 48.39 -45.00
N ASN A 3 17.84 49.16 -43.89
CA ASN A 3 18.46 50.45 -43.81
C ASN A 3 19.98 50.45 -44.03
N ASP A 4 20.69 49.36 -43.62
CA ASP A 4 22.12 49.24 -43.86
C ASP A 4 22.42 49.00 -45.32
N HIS A 5 21.64 48.13 -45.98
CA HIS A 5 21.74 47.87 -47.40
C HIS A 5 21.49 49.15 -48.23
N LEU A 6 20.43 49.91 -47.89
CA LEU A 6 20.13 51.16 -48.56
C LEU A 6 21.22 52.22 -48.33
N ARG A 7 21.82 52.30 -47.15
CA ARG A 7 22.96 53.19 -46.88
C ARG A 7 24.20 52.84 -47.74
N GLU A 8 24.47 51.53 -47.91
CA GLU A 8 25.54 51.11 -48.80
C GLU A 8 25.24 51.43 -50.26
N ALA A 9 24.00 51.15 -50.75
CA ALA A 9 23.61 51.49 -52.10
C ALA A 9 23.68 53.00 -52.37
N ILE A 10 23.28 53.87 -51.43
CA ILE A 10 23.41 55.32 -51.52
C ILE A 10 24.88 55.75 -51.58
N LYS A 11 25.79 55.06 -50.87
CA LYS A 11 27.22 55.37 -50.92
C LYS A 11 27.88 54.96 -52.24
N GLU A 12 27.46 53.84 -52.81
CA GLU A 12 28.04 53.30 -54.06
C GLU A 12 27.53 54.01 -55.30
N ARG A 13 26.25 54.42 -55.30
CA ARG A 13 25.70 55.28 -56.37
C ARG A 13 25.97 56.73 -56.06
N ASN A 14 26.80 57.38 -56.86
CA ASN A 14 26.90 58.85 -56.86
C ASN A 14 25.57 59.42 -57.34
N VAL A 15 24.61 59.57 -56.41
CA VAL A 15 23.28 60.15 -56.72
C VAL A 15 23.50 61.61 -57.11
N THR A 16 23.46 61.85 -58.37
CA THR A 16 23.55 63.21 -58.96
C THR A 16 22.13 63.75 -59.10
N ILE A 17 21.75 64.73 -58.28
CA ILE A 17 20.46 65.41 -58.37
C ILE A 17 20.56 66.38 -59.53
N GLU A 18 19.72 66.18 -60.57
CA GLU A 18 19.68 67.14 -61.68
C GLU A 18 19.21 68.54 -61.25
N GLY A 19 19.69 69.60 -61.85
CA GLY A 19 19.44 70.94 -61.42
C GLY A 19 17.98 71.35 -61.37
N GLN A 20 17.11 70.68 -62.16
CA GLN A 20 15.66 70.90 -62.12
C GLN A 20 15.02 70.25 -60.85
N ASP A 21 15.45 69.15 -60.48
CA ASP A 21 14.99 68.45 -59.26
C ASP A 21 15.44 69.20 -58.01
N PHE A 22 16.67 69.76 -58.01
CA PHE A 22 17.15 70.64 -56.94
C PHE A 22 16.32 71.90 -56.80
N LEU A 23 15.90 72.50 -57.91
CA LEU A 23 15.01 73.67 -57.89
C LEU A 23 13.61 73.34 -57.36
N SER A 24 13.05 72.21 -57.72
CA SER A 24 11.77 71.73 -57.20
C SER A 24 11.82 71.38 -55.70
N LEU A 25 12.96 70.91 -55.19
CA LEU A 25 13.23 70.70 -53.77
C LEU A 25 13.18 72.03 -53.01
N VAL A 26 13.76 73.07 -53.58
CA VAL A 26 13.85 74.41 -52.97
C VAL A 26 12.56 75.18 -53.07
N GLU A 27 11.85 75.09 -54.17
CA GLU A 27 10.62 75.90 -54.45
C GLU A 27 9.33 75.24 -53.98
N GLN A 28 9.20 73.89 -53.97
CA GLN A 28 7.97 73.19 -53.65
C GLN A 28 8.02 72.36 -52.35
N GLY A 29 9.12 72.40 -51.67
CA GLY A 29 9.26 71.58 -50.41
C GLY A 29 9.08 70.10 -50.65
N ALA A 30 9.43 69.65 -51.89
CA ALA A 30 9.36 68.23 -52.23
C ALA A 30 10.25 67.43 -51.26
N ARG A 31 9.72 66.38 -50.71
CA ARG A 31 10.47 65.53 -49.70
C ARG A 31 11.64 64.87 -50.41
N VAL A 32 12.84 65.01 -49.87
CA VAL A 32 14.03 64.32 -50.35
C VAL A 32 13.80 62.81 -50.41
N ASP A 33 12.97 62.31 -49.52
CA ASP A 33 12.58 60.90 -49.43
C ASP A 33 11.93 60.39 -50.73
N SER A 34 11.06 61.20 -51.44
CA SER A 34 10.39 60.76 -52.66
C SER A 34 11.31 60.72 -53.86
N LEU A 35 12.32 61.61 -53.91
CA LEU A 35 13.33 61.59 -54.97
C LEU A 35 14.30 60.41 -54.77
N LEU A 36 14.71 60.14 -53.55
CA LEU A 36 15.54 59.01 -53.25
C LEU A 36 14.82 57.69 -53.52
N ALA A 37 13.51 57.62 -53.26
CA ALA A 37 12.70 56.45 -53.54
C ALA A 37 12.67 56.10 -55.02
N ARG A 38 12.52 57.10 -55.86
CA ARG A 38 12.45 56.92 -57.35
C ARG A 38 13.80 56.51 -57.94
N GLU A 39 14.92 57.06 -57.47
CA GLU A 39 16.25 56.77 -57.95
C GLU A 39 16.83 55.44 -57.41
N LEU A 40 16.29 54.92 -56.26
CA LEU A 40 16.71 53.73 -55.58
C LEU A 40 15.63 52.62 -55.59
N ASP A 41 14.67 52.66 -56.49
CA ASP A 41 13.53 51.76 -56.51
C ASP A 41 13.92 50.27 -56.49
N GLU A 42 14.85 49.87 -57.37
CA GLU A 42 15.38 48.47 -57.39
C GLU A 42 16.16 48.09 -56.10
N ASP A 43 16.83 49.06 -55.50
CA ASP A 43 17.61 48.83 -54.25
C ASP A 43 16.63 48.73 -53.05
N PHE A 44 15.52 49.46 -53.07
CA PHE A 44 14.44 49.34 -52.09
C PHE A 44 13.79 47.97 -52.13
N ASP A 45 13.43 47.49 -53.34
CA ASP A 45 12.82 46.17 -53.49
C ASP A 45 13.79 45.07 -53.02
N THR A 46 15.08 45.17 -53.38
CA THR A 46 16.11 44.23 -52.90
C THR A 46 16.29 44.27 -51.40
N ALA A 47 16.27 45.48 -50.79
CA ALA A 47 16.42 45.65 -49.35
C ALA A 47 15.22 45.08 -48.55
N LEU A 48 13.99 45.32 -49.07
CA LEU A 48 12.77 44.78 -48.50
C LEU A 48 12.76 43.26 -48.54
N GLN A 49 13.08 42.70 -49.74
CA GLN A 49 13.11 41.23 -49.90
C GLN A 49 14.17 40.55 -49.00
N LYS A 50 15.37 41.16 -48.82
CA LYS A 50 16.34 40.69 -47.84
C LYS A 50 15.82 40.78 -46.41
N ALA A 51 15.06 41.83 -46.04
CA ALA A 51 14.48 41.97 -44.73
C ALA A 51 13.38 40.94 -44.47
N GLN A 52 12.51 40.70 -45.44
CA GLN A 52 11.47 39.65 -45.40
C GLN A 52 12.06 38.29 -45.21
N ASN A 53 13.03 37.89 -46.07
CA ASN A 53 13.69 36.61 -45.98
C ASN A 53 14.33 36.40 -44.60
N ARG A 54 15.01 37.42 -44.09
CA ARG A 54 15.64 37.34 -42.79
C ARG A 54 14.64 37.26 -41.64
N LEU A 55 13.48 37.92 -41.73
CA LEU A 55 12.41 37.81 -40.75
C LEU A 55 11.82 36.43 -40.75
N THR A 56 11.52 35.87 -41.92
CA THR A 56 10.98 34.52 -42.10
C THR A 56 11.95 33.46 -41.54
N GLU A 57 13.25 33.55 -41.87
CA GLU A 57 14.30 32.64 -41.36
C GLU A 57 14.48 32.80 -39.86
N SER A 58 14.59 34.00 -39.33
CA SER A 58 14.87 34.24 -37.89
C SER A 58 13.74 33.80 -36.98
N LEU A 59 12.50 33.85 -37.43
CA LEU A 59 11.32 33.41 -36.71
C LEU A 59 10.88 31.99 -37.07
N ALA A 60 11.56 31.35 -38.04
CA ALA A 60 11.22 30.02 -38.54
C ALA A 60 9.72 29.91 -38.91
N LEU A 61 9.24 30.91 -39.67
CA LEU A 61 7.82 31.00 -40.03
C LEU A 61 7.44 29.90 -41.03
N ALA A 62 6.27 29.31 -40.88
CA ALA A 62 5.68 28.44 -41.89
C ALA A 62 5.27 29.27 -43.12
N PRO A 63 5.09 28.66 -44.30
CA PRO A 63 4.72 29.42 -45.54
C PRO A 63 3.51 30.30 -45.36
N GLU A 64 2.47 29.86 -44.68
CA GLU A 64 1.24 30.62 -44.39
C GLU A 64 1.51 31.80 -43.44
N GLU A 65 2.43 31.63 -42.49
CA GLU A 65 2.85 32.68 -41.55
C GLU A 65 3.77 33.72 -42.25
N ALA A 66 4.53 33.30 -43.25
CA ALA A 66 5.38 34.19 -44.04
C ALA A 66 4.55 35.20 -44.87
N GLU A 67 3.41 34.80 -45.43
CA GLU A 67 2.48 35.69 -46.10
C GLU A 67 1.94 36.80 -45.18
N LEU A 68 1.72 36.47 -43.91
CA LEU A 68 1.33 37.48 -42.90
C LEU A 68 2.49 38.43 -42.58
N ALA A 69 3.71 37.93 -42.58
CA ALA A 69 4.92 38.72 -42.33
C ALA A 69 5.19 39.73 -43.47
N ASP A 70 4.85 39.40 -44.74
CA ASP A 70 5.03 40.26 -45.90
C ASP A 70 4.22 41.54 -45.80
N ARG A 71 3.06 41.48 -45.12
CA ARG A 71 2.20 42.65 -44.91
C ARG A 71 2.84 43.75 -44.03
N ILE A 72 3.90 43.44 -43.27
CA ILE A 72 4.66 44.43 -42.50
C ILE A 72 5.35 45.42 -43.44
N PHE A 73 5.72 44.95 -44.61
CA PHE A 73 6.50 45.69 -45.58
C PHE A 73 5.64 46.34 -46.69
N ASP A 74 4.31 46.12 -46.68
CA ASP A 74 3.39 46.74 -47.60
C ASP A 74 3.29 48.25 -47.33
N GLY A 75 3.57 49.06 -48.33
CA GLY A 75 3.44 50.54 -48.27
C GLY A 75 4.45 51.25 -49.12
N GLU A 76 4.24 52.56 -49.34
CA GLU A 76 5.18 53.40 -50.09
C GLU A 76 6.58 53.38 -49.44
N PRO A 77 7.64 53.12 -50.23
CA PRO A 77 8.99 53.07 -49.70
C PRO A 77 9.41 54.48 -49.20
N THR A 78 9.84 54.54 -47.95
CA THR A 78 10.37 55.78 -47.36
C THR A 78 11.78 55.52 -46.80
N PHE A 79 12.69 56.47 -46.92
CA PHE A 79 14.01 56.43 -46.35
C PHE A 79 14.17 57.44 -45.23
N PRO A 80 14.66 57.01 -44.04
CA PRO A 80 14.98 55.63 -43.64
C PRO A 80 13.70 54.81 -43.43
N ILE A 81 13.79 53.53 -43.73
CA ILE A 81 12.69 52.59 -43.45
C ILE A 81 12.45 52.59 -41.95
N SER A 82 11.27 53.08 -41.55
CA SER A 82 10.86 53.13 -40.14
C SER A 82 10.16 51.87 -39.72
N ARG A 83 10.33 51.49 -38.47
CA ARG A 83 9.60 50.37 -37.89
C ARG A 83 8.13 50.71 -37.76
N ARG A 84 7.27 49.91 -38.39
CA ARG A 84 5.80 50.05 -38.32
C ARG A 84 5.31 49.24 -37.12
N GLU A 85 5.24 49.88 -35.96
CA GLU A 85 4.86 49.20 -34.72
C GLU A 85 3.47 48.55 -34.78
N ASP A 86 2.52 49.23 -35.44
CA ASP A 86 1.16 48.71 -35.65
C ASP A 86 1.13 47.44 -36.49
N ALA A 87 1.92 47.40 -37.57
CA ALA A 87 2.00 46.23 -38.44
C ALA A 87 2.69 45.05 -37.71
N VAL A 88 3.75 45.32 -36.95
CA VAL A 88 4.40 44.30 -36.12
C VAL A 88 3.47 43.76 -35.04
N SER A 89 2.71 44.63 -34.38
CA SER A 89 1.74 44.23 -33.35
C SER A 89 0.61 43.37 -33.94
N ARG A 90 0.12 43.74 -35.12
CA ARG A 90 -0.89 42.94 -35.86
C ARG A 90 -0.34 41.57 -36.22
N LEU A 91 0.84 41.51 -36.83
CA LEU A 91 1.48 40.22 -37.15
C LEU A 91 1.63 39.35 -35.90
N GLN A 92 2.14 39.90 -34.81
CA GLN A 92 2.28 39.18 -33.57
C GLN A 92 0.94 38.63 -33.07
N THR A 93 -0.13 39.42 -33.14
CA THR A 93 -1.47 39.01 -32.74
C THR A 93 -1.99 37.87 -33.65
N GLU A 94 -1.85 38.02 -34.98
CA GLU A 94 -2.32 37.03 -35.93
C GLU A 94 -1.55 35.72 -35.84
N LEU A 95 -0.21 35.76 -35.71
CA LEU A 95 0.62 34.57 -35.50
C LEU A 95 0.29 33.85 -34.18
N THR A 96 0.09 34.62 -33.11
CA THR A 96 -0.31 34.04 -31.82
C THR A 96 -1.68 33.39 -31.94
N ALA A 97 -2.66 34.05 -32.56
CA ALA A 97 -3.99 33.48 -32.72
C ALA A 97 -4.01 32.23 -33.60
N GLU A 98 -3.18 32.17 -34.65
CA GLU A 98 -3.06 30.98 -35.49
C GLU A 98 -2.41 29.82 -34.77
N ARG A 99 -1.32 30.07 -34.04
CA ARG A 99 -0.66 29.05 -33.17
C ARG A 99 -1.57 28.55 -32.07
N ASP A 100 -2.34 29.44 -31.44
CA ASP A 100 -3.31 29.06 -30.42
C ASP A 100 -4.45 28.21 -30.97
N ARG A 101 -4.94 28.54 -32.18
CA ARG A 101 -5.95 27.72 -32.89
C ARG A 101 -5.39 26.32 -33.19
N ARG A 102 -4.18 26.25 -33.78
CA ARG A 102 -3.53 24.96 -34.08
C ARG A 102 -3.26 24.15 -32.80
N ALA A 103 -2.76 24.79 -31.73
CA ALA A 103 -2.56 24.14 -30.43
C ALA A 103 -3.87 23.63 -29.83
N THR A 104 -4.95 24.40 -29.94
CA THR A 104 -6.27 23.98 -29.44
C THR A 104 -6.81 22.80 -30.25
N GLN A 105 -6.67 22.81 -31.57
CA GLN A 105 -7.08 21.71 -32.42
C GLN A 105 -6.32 20.43 -32.07
N LEU A 106 -4.99 20.49 -32.01
CA LEU A 106 -4.17 19.36 -31.62
C LEU A 106 -4.50 18.80 -30.21
N LYS A 107 -4.78 19.69 -29.26
CA LYS A 107 -5.23 19.26 -27.93
C LYS A 107 -6.58 18.55 -28.00
N THR A 108 -7.50 19.03 -28.80
CA THR A 108 -8.83 18.42 -28.95
C THR A 108 -8.74 17.06 -29.63
N ASP A 109 -7.97 16.97 -30.71
CA ASP A 109 -7.77 15.70 -31.44
C ASP A 109 -7.08 14.65 -30.53
N LEU A 110 -6.01 15.06 -29.84
CA LEU A 110 -5.31 14.19 -28.88
C LEU A 110 -6.20 13.77 -27.71
N ALA A 111 -7.03 14.69 -27.21
CA ALA A 111 -7.96 14.37 -26.13
C ALA A 111 -9.03 13.36 -26.57
N ALA A 112 -9.51 13.46 -27.81
CA ALA A 112 -10.43 12.49 -28.39
C ALA A 112 -9.77 11.10 -28.53
N ASP A 113 -8.57 11.03 -29.11
CA ASP A 113 -7.81 9.78 -29.26
C ASP A 113 -7.53 9.11 -27.91
N LEU A 114 -7.16 9.91 -26.89
CA LEU A 114 -6.94 9.39 -25.54
C LEU A 114 -8.23 8.95 -24.85
N ALA A 115 -9.35 9.63 -25.12
CA ALA A 115 -10.64 9.24 -24.53
C ALA A 115 -11.08 7.85 -25.00
N ASP A 116 -10.82 7.50 -26.25
CA ASP A 116 -11.14 6.20 -26.82
C ASP A 116 -10.30 5.07 -26.18
N LEU A 117 -9.07 5.38 -25.78
CA LEU A 117 -8.16 4.42 -25.14
C LEU A 117 -8.41 4.24 -23.62
N ARG A 118 -9.22 5.10 -23.01
CA ARG A 118 -9.42 5.11 -21.55
C ARG A 118 -9.89 3.77 -21.01
N ALA A 119 -10.87 3.15 -21.63
CA ALA A 119 -11.43 1.88 -21.19
C ALA A 119 -10.39 0.76 -21.23
N ASP A 120 -9.56 0.72 -22.27
CA ASP A 120 -8.50 -0.27 -22.45
C ASP A 120 -7.39 -0.08 -21.40
N VAL A 121 -7.02 1.17 -21.13
CA VAL A 121 -6.04 1.51 -20.08
C VAL A 121 -6.57 1.13 -18.70
N ASP A 122 -7.83 1.45 -18.38
CA ASP A 122 -8.46 1.07 -17.10
C ASP A 122 -8.51 -0.46 -16.94
N GLN A 123 -8.76 -1.19 -18.02
CA GLN A 123 -8.73 -2.66 -18.00
C GLN A 123 -7.30 -3.19 -17.82
N LEU A 124 -6.32 -2.62 -18.50
CA LEU A 124 -4.92 -3.00 -18.35
C LEU A 124 -4.42 -2.79 -16.92
N VAL A 125 -4.78 -1.66 -16.30
CA VAL A 125 -4.44 -1.38 -14.90
C VAL A 125 -5.06 -2.41 -13.95
N ARG A 126 -6.34 -2.75 -14.14
CA ARG A 126 -6.99 -3.81 -13.34
C ARG A 126 -6.28 -5.15 -13.47
N ASN A 127 -6.00 -5.58 -14.71
CA ASN A 127 -5.31 -6.85 -14.97
C ASN A 127 -3.90 -6.87 -14.35
N ALA A 128 -3.18 -5.74 -14.39
CA ALA A 128 -1.86 -5.62 -13.78
C ALA A 128 -1.92 -5.72 -12.25
N LEU A 129 -2.93 -5.10 -11.61
CA LEU A 129 -3.15 -5.20 -10.17
C LEU A 129 -3.55 -6.62 -9.74
N GLU A 130 -4.41 -7.30 -10.51
CA GLU A 130 -4.76 -8.70 -10.26
C GLU A 130 -3.52 -9.60 -10.33
N LEU A 131 -2.71 -9.45 -11.37
CA LEU A 131 -1.46 -10.20 -11.51
C LEU A 131 -0.48 -9.94 -10.37
N ASP A 132 -0.35 -8.70 -9.90
CA ASP A 132 0.54 -8.34 -8.78
C ASP A 132 0.10 -9.05 -7.49
N VAL A 133 -1.22 -9.08 -7.20
CA VAL A 133 -1.78 -9.81 -6.06
C VAL A 133 -1.54 -11.31 -6.19
N GLU A 134 -1.81 -11.91 -7.36
CA GLU A 134 -1.57 -13.34 -7.60
C GLU A 134 -0.10 -13.72 -7.41
N LEU A 135 0.82 -12.88 -7.90
CA LEU A 135 2.26 -13.08 -7.70
C LEU A 135 2.68 -12.96 -6.24
N ALA A 136 2.09 -12.03 -5.48
CA ALA A 136 2.36 -11.88 -4.05
C ALA A 136 1.89 -13.13 -3.27
N ILE A 137 0.69 -13.65 -3.57
CA ILE A 137 0.17 -14.88 -2.98
C ILE A 137 1.05 -16.07 -3.34
N ALA A 138 1.48 -16.19 -4.60
CA ALA A 138 2.32 -17.28 -5.04
C ALA A 138 3.70 -17.27 -4.35
N ARG A 139 4.29 -16.08 -4.16
CA ARG A 139 5.54 -15.92 -3.40
C ARG A 139 5.36 -16.30 -1.93
N PHE A 140 4.32 -15.78 -1.28
CA PHE A 140 3.97 -16.15 0.09
C PHE A 140 3.84 -17.68 0.23
N ALA A 141 3.12 -18.32 -0.69
CA ALA A 141 2.94 -19.76 -0.68
C ALA A 141 4.25 -20.54 -0.85
N ALA A 142 5.16 -20.04 -1.69
CA ALA A 142 6.47 -20.66 -1.90
C ALA A 142 7.43 -20.42 -0.72
N ASP A 143 7.45 -19.21 -0.16
CA ASP A 143 8.37 -18.83 0.93
C ASP A 143 8.01 -19.54 2.26
N PHE A 144 6.73 -19.89 2.45
CA PHE A 144 6.22 -20.51 3.68
C PHE A 144 5.66 -21.93 3.49
N ASP A 145 6.06 -22.63 2.44
CA ASP A 145 5.64 -24.01 2.13
C ASP A 145 4.13 -24.23 2.30
N CYS A 146 3.32 -23.29 1.82
CA CYS A 146 1.89 -23.29 2.04
C CYS A 146 1.16 -24.36 1.21
N VAL A 147 0.09 -24.91 1.80
CA VAL A 147 -0.82 -25.84 1.14
C VAL A 147 -2.22 -25.27 1.02
N ARG A 148 -3.03 -25.84 0.11
CA ARG A 148 -4.44 -25.50 0.01
C ARG A 148 -5.22 -26.12 1.16
N PRO A 149 -5.95 -25.36 1.99
CA PRO A 149 -6.76 -25.90 3.07
C PRO A 149 -8.01 -26.62 2.51
N GLU A 150 -8.48 -27.61 3.27
CA GLU A 150 -9.75 -28.30 3.01
C GLU A 150 -10.83 -27.81 3.99
N PHE A 151 -12.06 -27.62 3.51
CA PHE A 151 -13.18 -27.25 4.38
C PHE A 151 -13.90 -28.49 4.89
N VAL A 152 -14.18 -28.50 6.22
CA VAL A 152 -14.87 -29.58 6.94
C VAL A 152 -16.12 -29.03 7.64
N GLU A 153 -16.96 -29.94 8.21
CA GLU A 153 -18.21 -29.57 8.85
C GLU A 153 -18.02 -28.95 10.24
N ALA A 154 -17.01 -29.37 11.00
CA ALA A 154 -16.77 -28.92 12.37
C ALA A 154 -15.29 -28.74 12.69
N GLY A 155 -14.96 -27.76 13.51
CA GLY A 155 -13.66 -27.52 14.10
C GLY A 155 -12.53 -27.21 13.11
N PHE A 156 -11.32 -27.51 13.52
CA PHE A 156 -10.11 -27.41 12.68
C PHE A 156 -9.09 -28.49 13.04
N GLU A 157 -8.28 -28.85 12.08
CA GLU A 157 -7.15 -29.77 12.22
C GLU A 157 -5.99 -29.26 11.38
N ILE A 158 -4.84 -29.04 12.02
CA ILE A 158 -3.62 -28.52 11.43
C ILE A 158 -2.52 -29.55 11.70
N GLU A 159 -1.85 -29.98 10.64
CA GLU A 159 -0.67 -30.86 10.72
C GLU A 159 0.54 -30.13 10.16
N GLY A 160 1.65 -30.16 10.90
CA GLY A 160 2.90 -29.53 10.50
C GLY A 160 2.78 -28.03 10.26
N GLY A 161 1.92 -27.34 11.02
CA GLY A 161 1.75 -25.89 10.95
C GLY A 161 3.00 -25.17 11.42
N ARG A 162 3.47 -24.16 10.66
CA ARG A 162 4.60 -23.30 11.01
C ARG A 162 4.20 -21.84 10.95
N SER A 163 4.52 -21.08 11.99
CA SER A 163 4.14 -19.67 12.05
C SER A 163 5.15 -18.77 11.33
N PRO A 164 4.76 -18.06 10.28
CA PRO A 164 5.59 -17.02 9.67
C PRO A 164 5.66 -15.72 10.49
N LEU A 165 4.94 -15.64 11.61
CA LEU A 165 4.88 -14.46 12.48
C LEU A 165 6.00 -14.44 13.52
N LEU A 166 6.79 -15.53 13.64
CA LEU A 166 7.90 -15.60 14.57
C LEU A 166 9.14 -14.89 14.01
N ASP A 167 9.86 -14.19 14.89
CA ASP A 167 11.11 -13.49 14.53
C ASP A 167 12.31 -14.45 14.50
N VAL A 168 12.18 -15.51 13.71
CA VAL A 168 13.22 -16.52 13.43
C VAL A 168 13.08 -16.95 11.97
N ASP A 169 14.18 -17.49 11.41
CA ASP A 169 14.13 -18.06 10.07
C ASP A 169 13.07 -19.17 9.99
N PHE A 170 12.22 -19.13 8.99
CA PHE A 170 11.08 -20.06 8.85
C PHE A 170 11.48 -21.55 8.87
N GLU A 171 12.65 -21.86 8.34
CA GLU A 171 13.22 -23.22 8.36
C GLU A 171 13.49 -23.73 9.78
N ASN A 172 13.71 -22.82 10.73
CA ASN A 172 13.98 -23.12 12.13
C ASN A 172 12.72 -23.12 13.02
N VAL A 173 11.55 -22.85 12.44
CA VAL A 173 10.28 -22.93 13.17
C VAL A 173 9.88 -24.38 13.31
N ASP A 174 9.71 -24.84 14.56
CA ASP A 174 9.22 -26.19 14.84
C ASP A 174 7.79 -26.36 14.28
N PRO A 175 7.50 -27.43 13.53
CA PRO A 175 6.16 -27.73 13.09
C PRO A 175 5.25 -28.11 14.26
N VAL A 176 3.99 -27.73 14.19
CA VAL A 176 3.00 -27.97 15.24
C VAL A 176 1.78 -28.68 14.67
N ASP A 177 1.33 -29.74 15.34
CA ASP A 177 0.08 -30.41 15.09
C ASP A 177 -0.95 -29.99 16.13
N TYR A 178 -2.13 -29.55 15.70
CA TYR A 178 -3.22 -29.21 16.62
C TYR A 178 -4.59 -29.30 15.96
N SER A 179 -5.53 -29.89 16.68
CA SER A 179 -6.91 -30.02 16.23
C SER A 179 -7.88 -29.65 17.35
N VAL A 180 -9.01 -29.03 17.02
CA VAL A 180 -10.08 -28.73 17.98
C VAL A 180 -11.43 -28.90 17.32
N ASP A 181 -12.31 -29.61 18.02
CA ASP A 181 -13.73 -29.72 17.68
C ASP A 181 -14.54 -29.39 18.95
N GLY A 182 -15.17 -28.22 18.96
CA GLY A 182 -15.86 -27.68 20.12
C GLY A 182 -15.01 -26.78 21.01
N VAL A 183 -15.21 -26.85 22.35
CA VAL A 183 -14.62 -25.95 23.32
C VAL A 183 -13.48 -26.63 24.08
N THR A 184 -12.29 -26.03 24.07
CA THR A 184 -11.06 -26.61 24.63
C THR A 184 -10.28 -25.59 25.45
N LEU A 185 -9.74 -26.04 26.61
CA LEU A 185 -8.73 -25.32 27.37
C LEU A 185 -7.34 -25.75 26.92
N LEU A 186 -6.46 -24.77 26.70
CA LEU A 186 -5.05 -25.01 26.39
C LEU A 186 -4.18 -24.66 27.62
N SER A 187 -3.63 -25.67 28.25
CA SER A 187 -2.70 -25.56 29.37
C SER A 187 -1.24 -25.65 28.90
N GLY A 188 -0.30 -25.33 29.76
CA GLY A 188 1.13 -25.53 29.48
C GLY A 188 2.04 -24.56 30.19
N VAL A 189 3.32 -24.84 30.08
CA VAL A 189 4.38 -24.05 30.71
C VAL A 189 4.44 -22.62 30.15
N ASN A 190 4.90 -21.68 30.98
CA ASN A 190 5.23 -20.34 30.51
C ASN A 190 6.34 -20.46 29.46
N SER A 191 6.28 -19.64 28.42
CA SER A 191 7.16 -19.72 27.26
C SER A 191 7.03 -21.00 26.41
N GLY A 192 5.97 -21.81 26.64
CA GLY A 192 5.70 -23.02 25.86
C GLY A 192 5.16 -22.78 24.46
N GLY A 193 4.90 -21.50 24.07
CA GLY A 193 4.40 -21.15 22.74
C GLY A 193 2.88 -21.12 22.62
N LYS A 194 2.13 -21.08 23.75
CA LYS A 194 0.64 -21.04 23.74
C LYS A 194 0.07 -19.88 22.91
N THR A 195 0.57 -18.65 23.14
CA THR A 195 0.19 -17.47 22.36
C THR A 195 0.53 -17.64 20.87
N SER A 196 1.76 -18.10 20.57
CA SER A 196 2.20 -18.32 19.18
C SER A 196 1.37 -19.39 18.47
N LEU A 197 0.87 -20.39 19.20
CA LEU A 197 -0.04 -21.38 18.66
C LEU A 197 -1.42 -20.77 18.32
N LEU A 198 -1.97 -19.93 19.22
CA LEU A 198 -3.21 -19.20 18.93
C LEU A 198 -3.06 -18.29 17.71
N ASP A 199 -1.93 -17.58 17.63
CA ASP A 199 -1.63 -16.72 16.48
C ASP A 199 -1.55 -17.53 15.17
N LEU A 200 -0.92 -18.72 15.20
CA LEU A 200 -0.84 -19.61 14.05
C LEU A 200 -2.24 -20.12 13.65
N VAL A 201 -3.04 -20.57 14.61
CA VAL A 201 -4.43 -21.03 14.37
C VAL A 201 -5.24 -19.89 13.76
N GLY A 202 -5.20 -18.71 14.35
CA GLY A 202 -5.89 -17.53 13.82
C GLY A 202 -5.48 -17.20 12.41
N LEU A 203 -4.17 -17.18 12.12
CA LEU A 203 -3.62 -16.93 10.79
C LEU A 203 -4.11 -17.95 9.76
N ILE A 204 -3.99 -19.25 10.06
CA ILE A 204 -4.42 -20.34 9.17
C ILE A 204 -5.92 -20.22 8.86
N ILE A 205 -6.75 -19.97 9.88
CA ILE A 205 -8.18 -19.82 9.71
C ILE A 205 -8.51 -18.61 8.83
N ILE A 206 -7.88 -17.46 9.07
CA ILE A 206 -8.09 -16.24 8.26
C ILE A 206 -7.72 -16.50 6.80
N LEU A 207 -6.53 -17.05 6.55
CA LEU A 207 -6.07 -17.36 5.19
C LEU A 207 -7.02 -18.35 4.49
N ALA A 208 -7.43 -19.41 5.19
CA ALA A 208 -8.37 -20.39 4.67
C ALA A 208 -9.72 -19.77 4.29
N GLN A 209 -10.30 -18.92 5.16
CA GLN A 209 -11.56 -18.23 4.88
C GLN A 209 -11.46 -17.26 3.70
N MET A 210 -10.28 -16.67 3.47
CA MET A 210 -9.99 -15.85 2.29
C MET A 210 -9.77 -16.67 1.01
N GLY A 211 -9.70 -18.00 1.11
CA GLY A 211 -9.39 -18.90 -0.03
C GLY A 211 -7.90 -18.92 -0.39
N LEU A 212 -7.04 -18.50 0.52
CA LEU A 212 -5.60 -18.46 0.34
C LEU A 212 -4.91 -19.74 0.85
N PRO A 213 -3.70 -20.05 0.36
CA PRO A 213 -2.89 -21.13 0.90
C PRO A 213 -2.42 -20.82 2.31
N VAL A 214 -2.22 -21.87 3.13
CA VAL A 214 -1.89 -21.80 4.55
C VAL A 214 -0.56 -22.45 4.87
N PRO A 215 0.24 -21.92 5.83
CA PRO A 215 1.57 -22.43 6.17
C PRO A 215 1.48 -23.69 7.05
N ALA A 216 1.18 -24.81 6.44
CA ALA A 216 1.06 -26.13 7.09
C ALA A 216 1.33 -27.25 6.08
N GLN A 217 1.54 -28.48 6.55
CA GLN A 217 1.60 -29.66 5.69
C GLN A 217 0.20 -30.11 5.27
N SER A 218 -0.78 -29.96 6.17
CA SER A 218 -2.19 -30.19 5.91
C SER A 218 -3.03 -29.29 6.83
N ALA A 219 -4.16 -28.80 6.33
CA ALA A 219 -5.10 -28.03 7.13
C ALA A 219 -6.54 -28.34 6.71
N ARG A 220 -7.37 -28.72 7.67
CA ARG A 220 -8.80 -28.96 7.53
C ARG A 220 -9.53 -27.99 8.45
N VAL A 221 -10.42 -27.17 7.93
CA VAL A 221 -10.95 -26.00 8.63
C VAL A 221 -12.45 -25.90 8.40
N GLN A 222 -13.22 -25.69 9.47
CA GLN A 222 -14.63 -25.36 9.36
C GLN A 222 -14.81 -23.97 8.72
N ARG A 223 -15.91 -23.77 7.99
CA ARG A 223 -16.34 -22.43 7.56
C ARG A 223 -16.91 -21.67 8.76
N PHE A 224 -16.06 -20.86 9.39
CA PHE A 224 -16.50 -20.00 10.49
C PHE A 224 -17.23 -18.76 9.96
N THR A 225 -18.26 -18.33 10.67
CA THR A 225 -19.00 -17.10 10.36
C THR A 225 -18.27 -15.86 10.90
N GLU A 226 -17.63 -15.99 12.06
CA GLU A 226 -16.87 -14.94 12.74
C GLU A 226 -15.67 -15.55 13.45
N LEU A 227 -14.58 -14.78 13.56
CA LEU A 227 -13.42 -15.08 14.37
C LEU A 227 -13.25 -14.00 15.43
N HIS A 228 -13.23 -14.38 16.69
CA HIS A 228 -12.99 -13.50 17.82
C HIS A 228 -11.65 -13.88 18.47
N TYR A 229 -10.73 -12.90 18.55
CA TYR A 229 -9.41 -13.10 19.16
C TYR A 229 -9.24 -12.11 20.31
N TYR A 230 -9.10 -12.63 21.50
CA TYR A 230 -8.83 -11.87 22.72
C TYR A 230 -7.37 -12.11 23.15
N ALA A 231 -6.49 -11.16 22.82
CA ALA A 231 -5.11 -11.21 23.22
C ALA A 231 -4.94 -10.89 24.72
N LYS A 232 -3.88 -11.42 25.30
CA LYS A 232 -3.49 -11.14 26.69
C LYS A 232 -3.45 -9.65 26.96
N SER A 233 -4.21 -9.19 27.95
CA SER A 233 -4.20 -7.80 28.40
C SER A 233 -2.91 -7.51 29.17
N GLN A 234 -2.18 -6.46 28.81
CA GLN A 234 -1.04 -5.97 29.57
C GLN A 234 -1.54 -5.07 30.73
N GLY A 235 -1.54 -5.61 31.94
CA GLY A 235 -1.86 -4.89 33.16
C GLY A 235 -3.15 -5.37 33.84
N THR A 236 -3.31 -5.06 35.15
CA THR A 236 -4.56 -5.28 35.87
C THR A 236 -5.62 -4.34 35.30
N LEU A 237 -6.68 -4.92 34.75
CA LEU A 237 -7.86 -4.15 34.33
C LEU A 237 -8.51 -3.50 35.57
N ASP A 238 -8.92 -2.25 35.44
CA ASP A 238 -9.79 -1.66 36.47
C ASP A 238 -11.20 -2.30 36.41
N ALA A 239 -12.01 -2.07 37.42
CA ALA A 239 -13.34 -2.67 37.51
C ALA A 239 -14.25 -2.33 36.30
N GLY A 240 -14.03 -1.19 35.67
CA GLY A 240 -14.77 -0.77 34.47
C GLY A 240 -14.38 -1.54 33.22
N ALA A 241 -13.10 -1.78 33.03
CA ALA A 241 -12.59 -2.60 31.91
C ALA A 241 -13.02 -4.05 32.04
N PHE A 242 -13.04 -4.59 33.27
CA PHE A 242 -13.57 -5.92 33.56
C PHE A 242 -15.07 -6.05 33.20
N GLU A 243 -15.90 -5.07 33.63
CA GLU A 243 -17.31 -5.04 33.27
C GLU A 243 -17.52 -5.00 31.75
N SER A 244 -16.73 -4.19 31.04
CA SER A 244 -16.78 -4.11 29.56
C SER A 244 -16.47 -5.47 28.92
N THR A 245 -15.40 -6.14 29.36
CA THR A 245 -15.02 -7.47 28.86
C THR A 245 -16.13 -8.50 29.10
N LEU A 246 -16.75 -8.51 30.28
CA LEU A 246 -17.87 -9.42 30.54
C LEU A 246 -19.10 -9.14 29.69
N ARG A 247 -19.38 -7.87 29.37
CA ARG A 247 -20.47 -7.50 28.45
C ARG A 247 -20.18 -7.99 27.04
N GLU A 248 -18.93 -7.83 26.56
CA GLU A 248 -18.50 -8.32 25.26
C GLU A 248 -18.66 -9.83 25.16
N PHE A 249 -18.25 -10.60 26.20
CA PHE A 249 -18.49 -12.03 26.23
C PHE A 249 -19.97 -12.39 26.28
N GLY A 250 -20.78 -11.63 27.00
CA GLY A 250 -22.23 -11.81 27.02
C GLY A 250 -22.89 -11.64 25.65
N GLU A 251 -22.43 -10.68 24.85
CA GLU A 251 -22.84 -10.49 23.47
C GLU A 251 -22.31 -11.59 22.55
N LEU A 252 -21.03 -11.97 22.74
CA LEU A 252 -20.38 -13.03 21.97
C LEU A 252 -21.11 -14.37 22.10
N VAL A 253 -21.50 -14.73 23.31
CA VAL A 253 -22.20 -15.99 23.59
C VAL A 253 -23.59 -16.03 22.94
N SER A 254 -24.24 -14.87 22.77
CA SER A 254 -25.54 -14.79 22.10
C SER A 254 -25.39 -15.00 20.60
N GLY A 255 -25.65 -16.23 20.10
CA GLY A 255 -25.57 -16.59 18.68
C GLY A 255 -24.17 -17.00 18.24
N ALA A 256 -23.45 -17.72 19.11
CA ALA A 256 -22.08 -18.16 18.85
C ALA A 256 -21.96 -19.38 17.89
N GLU A 257 -23.06 -19.87 17.32
CA GLU A 257 -23.04 -20.97 16.36
C GLU A 257 -22.15 -20.65 15.13
N GLY A 258 -21.21 -21.55 14.86
CA GLY A 258 -20.27 -21.40 13.75
C GLY A 258 -19.20 -20.32 13.96
N ARG A 259 -19.01 -19.81 15.17
CA ARG A 259 -17.94 -18.88 15.52
C ARG A 259 -16.70 -19.62 16.01
N LEU A 260 -15.54 -19.01 15.72
CA LEU A 260 -14.26 -19.37 16.35
C LEU A 260 -13.91 -18.33 17.40
N VAL A 261 -13.61 -18.79 18.62
CA VAL A 261 -13.21 -17.92 19.73
C VAL A 261 -11.84 -18.34 20.24
N LEU A 262 -10.85 -17.48 20.12
CA LEU A 262 -9.49 -17.67 20.61
C LEU A 262 -9.23 -16.67 21.74
N VAL A 263 -8.84 -17.18 22.91
CA VAL A 263 -8.63 -16.34 24.10
C VAL A 263 -7.28 -16.66 24.73
N ASP A 264 -6.45 -15.64 24.90
CA ASP A 264 -5.15 -15.77 25.55
C ASP A 264 -5.17 -15.15 26.95
N GLU A 265 -5.09 -16.01 27.98
CA GLU A 265 -4.94 -15.67 29.41
C GLU A 265 -5.93 -14.59 29.91
N LEU A 266 -7.23 -14.91 29.92
CA LEU A 266 -8.28 -14.03 30.44
C LEU A 266 -8.23 -13.87 31.97
N GLU A 267 -7.57 -14.76 32.70
CA GLU A 267 -7.49 -14.80 34.19
C GLU A 267 -6.76 -13.62 34.81
N SER A 268 -6.01 -12.84 34.06
CA SER A 268 -5.35 -11.62 34.56
C SER A 268 -6.31 -10.51 35.00
N ILE A 269 -7.61 -10.70 34.77
CA ILE A 269 -8.66 -9.68 34.97
C ILE A 269 -9.08 -9.55 36.44
N THR A 270 -9.09 -10.63 37.23
CA THR A 270 -9.55 -10.64 38.62
C THR A 270 -8.85 -11.73 39.45
N GLU A 271 -9.34 -11.99 40.69
CA GLU A 271 -8.79 -13.03 41.52
C GLU A 271 -8.95 -14.41 40.87
N PRO A 272 -7.93 -15.31 40.97
CA PRO A 272 -7.91 -16.59 40.26
C PRO A 272 -9.16 -17.45 40.43
N GLY A 273 -9.69 -17.57 41.64
CA GLY A 273 -10.91 -18.36 41.87
C GLY A 273 -12.18 -17.78 41.32
N ALA A 274 -12.26 -16.45 41.18
CA ALA A 274 -13.37 -15.79 40.50
C ALA A 274 -13.21 -15.91 38.98
N SER A 275 -12.01 -15.71 38.44
CA SER A 275 -11.70 -15.88 37.02
C SER A 275 -12.04 -17.29 36.53
N ALA A 276 -11.66 -18.32 37.27
CA ALA A 276 -11.94 -19.72 36.93
C ALA A 276 -13.46 -19.98 36.77
N LYS A 277 -14.29 -19.47 37.68
CA LYS A 277 -15.74 -19.61 37.58
C LYS A 277 -16.36 -18.86 36.42
N ILE A 278 -15.86 -17.66 36.14
CA ILE A 278 -16.32 -16.83 35.02
C ILE A 278 -15.98 -17.50 33.69
N ILE A 279 -14.73 -17.94 33.54
CA ILE A 279 -14.27 -18.65 32.35
C ILE A 279 -15.06 -19.94 32.13
N ALA A 280 -15.28 -20.73 33.18
CA ALA A 280 -16.13 -21.93 33.13
C ALA A 280 -17.54 -21.60 32.59
N GLY A 281 -18.18 -20.56 33.13
CA GLY A 281 -19.50 -20.12 32.67
C GLY A 281 -19.51 -19.66 31.19
N ILE A 282 -18.46 -19.00 30.71
CA ILE A 282 -18.30 -18.60 29.32
C ILE A 282 -18.16 -19.85 28.42
N LEU A 283 -17.28 -20.78 28.81
CA LEU A 283 -17.04 -22.03 28.05
C LEU A 283 -18.32 -22.86 27.95
N GLU A 284 -19.07 -23.03 29.05
CA GLU A 284 -20.37 -23.73 29.04
C GLU A 284 -21.38 -23.08 28.12
N ALA A 285 -21.35 -21.76 28.05
CA ALA A 285 -22.28 -21.03 27.19
C ALA A 285 -21.90 -21.14 25.72
N LEU A 286 -20.59 -21.11 25.38
CA LEU A 286 -20.08 -21.33 24.02
C LEU A 286 -20.35 -22.77 23.56
N ASP A 287 -20.12 -23.76 24.41
CA ASP A 287 -20.38 -25.18 24.13
C ASP A 287 -21.87 -25.41 23.79
N ARG A 288 -22.77 -24.87 24.59
CA ARG A 288 -24.22 -24.96 24.33
C ARG A 288 -24.65 -24.35 23.01
N GLN A 289 -23.89 -23.42 22.49
CA GLN A 289 -24.15 -22.74 21.20
C GLN A 289 -23.43 -23.41 20.01
N GLY A 290 -22.64 -24.47 20.25
CA GLY A 290 -21.90 -25.15 19.20
C GLY A 290 -20.77 -24.30 18.62
N ALA A 291 -20.15 -23.42 19.40
CA ALA A 291 -18.97 -22.67 19.00
C ALA A 291 -17.73 -23.54 19.07
N THR A 292 -16.73 -23.24 18.23
CA THR A 292 -15.36 -23.75 18.40
C THR A 292 -14.56 -22.72 19.19
N ALA A 293 -13.91 -23.13 20.28
CA ALA A 293 -13.16 -22.20 21.13
C ALA A 293 -11.89 -22.80 21.71
N VAL A 294 -10.81 -21.99 21.76
CA VAL A 294 -9.58 -22.33 22.46
C VAL A 294 -9.25 -21.25 23.47
N PHE A 295 -9.27 -21.61 24.74
CA PHE A 295 -8.92 -20.75 25.86
C PHE A 295 -7.57 -21.15 26.46
N VAL A 296 -6.57 -20.30 26.31
CA VAL A 296 -5.30 -20.46 27.03
C VAL A 296 -5.49 -20.02 28.47
N SER A 297 -5.18 -20.88 29.42
CA SER A 297 -5.24 -20.55 30.84
C SER A 297 -4.25 -21.32 31.71
N HIS A 298 -3.73 -20.65 32.72
CA HIS A 298 -2.96 -21.27 33.82
C HIS A 298 -3.88 -21.87 34.92
N LEU A 299 -5.17 -21.58 34.86
CA LEU A 299 -6.17 -22.05 35.81
C LEU A 299 -6.99 -23.22 35.24
N ALA A 300 -6.47 -23.95 34.25
CA ALA A 300 -7.23 -24.98 33.54
C ALA A 300 -7.83 -26.04 34.47
N ASP A 301 -7.13 -26.47 35.54
CA ASP A 301 -7.64 -27.40 36.56
C ASP A 301 -8.82 -26.80 37.34
N GLN A 302 -8.67 -25.56 37.84
CA GLN A 302 -9.73 -24.86 38.57
C GLN A 302 -10.96 -24.55 37.71
N ILE A 303 -10.75 -24.24 36.42
CA ILE A 303 -11.83 -24.00 35.44
C ILE A 303 -12.58 -25.31 35.20
N ARG A 304 -11.87 -26.41 34.97
CA ARG A 304 -12.48 -27.74 34.78
C ARG A 304 -13.32 -28.14 36.00
N ASP A 305 -12.77 -27.95 37.22
CA ASP A 305 -13.52 -28.23 38.45
C ASP A 305 -14.73 -27.34 38.71
N ALA A 306 -14.71 -26.10 38.18
CA ALA A 306 -15.81 -25.17 38.30
C ALA A 306 -16.91 -25.37 37.22
N SER A 307 -16.57 -26.08 36.13
CA SER A 307 -17.51 -26.28 35.01
C SER A 307 -18.52 -27.39 35.32
N ALA A 308 -19.77 -27.15 34.95
CA ALA A 308 -20.86 -28.12 35.03
C ALA A 308 -20.89 -29.13 33.88
N VAL A 309 -20.09 -28.86 32.81
CA VAL A 309 -19.96 -29.72 31.61
C VAL A 309 -18.51 -30.19 31.45
N PRO A 310 -18.25 -31.37 30.88
CA PRO A 310 -16.90 -31.79 30.54
C PRO A 310 -16.24 -30.78 29.59
N VAL A 311 -15.10 -30.22 29.99
CA VAL A 311 -14.29 -29.34 29.15
C VAL A 311 -13.02 -30.08 28.78
N ALA A 312 -12.72 -30.20 27.49
CA ALA A 312 -11.46 -30.76 27.00
C ALA A 312 -10.30 -29.89 27.46
N VAL A 313 -9.20 -30.52 27.90
CA VAL A 313 -7.98 -29.81 28.28
C VAL A 313 -6.82 -30.40 27.51
N ASP A 314 -6.20 -29.58 26.65
CA ASP A 314 -5.01 -29.96 25.91
C ASP A 314 -3.78 -29.31 26.58
N GLY A 315 -2.64 -29.99 26.54
CA GLY A 315 -1.46 -29.50 27.24
C GLY A 315 -0.19 -29.46 26.41
N ILE A 316 0.48 -28.31 26.40
CA ILE A 316 1.83 -28.17 25.86
C ILE A 316 2.82 -28.68 26.93
N GLN A 317 3.47 -29.80 26.63
CA GLN A 317 4.34 -30.48 27.59
C GLN A 317 5.77 -29.95 27.55
N ALA A 318 6.36 -29.81 28.75
CA ALA A 318 7.81 -29.74 28.88
C ALA A 318 8.39 -31.18 28.89
N THR A 319 9.30 -31.44 27.96
CA THR A 319 9.96 -32.74 27.82
C THR A 319 11.22 -32.87 28.67
N GLY A 320 11.72 -31.76 29.24
CA GLY A 320 12.89 -31.76 30.11
C GLY A 320 13.57 -30.39 30.18
N LEU A 321 14.73 -30.39 30.83
CA LEU A 321 15.64 -29.24 30.91
C LEU A 321 16.98 -29.64 30.29
N GLU A 322 17.36 -28.98 29.21
CA GLU A 322 18.65 -29.15 28.55
C GLU A 322 19.47 -27.87 28.68
N ASN A 323 20.68 -27.95 29.26
CA ASN A 323 21.55 -26.79 29.53
C ASN A 323 20.89 -25.65 30.33
N GLY A 324 19.85 -25.95 31.12
CA GLY A 324 19.11 -24.95 31.88
C GLY A 324 17.94 -24.32 31.13
N GLU A 325 17.74 -24.67 29.88
CA GLU A 325 16.60 -24.26 29.06
C GLU A 325 15.54 -25.36 29.05
N LEU A 326 14.26 -24.93 29.10
CA LEU A 326 13.12 -25.81 29.09
C LEU A 326 12.90 -26.33 27.67
N GLN A 327 12.99 -27.66 27.49
CA GLN A 327 12.60 -28.31 26.25
C GLN A 327 11.09 -28.53 26.25
N VAL A 328 10.42 -28.12 25.18
CA VAL A 328 8.96 -28.15 25.09
C VAL A 328 8.55 -28.83 23.79
N ASP A 329 7.64 -29.78 23.87
CA ASP A 329 6.89 -30.25 22.71
C ASP A 329 5.79 -29.23 22.45
N ARG A 330 5.89 -28.54 21.32
CA ARG A 330 4.99 -27.43 20.99
C ARG A 330 3.62 -27.90 20.47
N SER A 331 3.50 -29.16 20.09
CA SER A 331 2.23 -29.80 19.74
C SER A 331 1.43 -30.14 21.00
N PRO A 332 0.23 -29.59 21.19
CA PRO A 332 -0.56 -29.90 22.38
C PRO A 332 -0.96 -31.41 22.45
N VAL A 333 -0.74 -32.01 23.57
CA VAL A 333 -1.23 -33.39 23.84
C VAL A 333 -2.71 -33.29 24.23
N LYS A 334 -3.55 -34.09 23.59
CA LYS A 334 -4.98 -34.14 23.84
C LYS A 334 -5.33 -34.72 25.20
N ASP A 335 -6.39 -34.20 25.82
CA ASP A 335 -6.90 -34.63 27.11
C ASP A 335 -5.82 -34.72 28.22
N HIS A 336 -4.88 -33.78 28.16
CA HIS A 336 -3.74 -33.72 29.05
C HIS A 336 -3.59 -32.36 29.73
N LEU A 337 -3.58 -32.34 31.05
CA LEU A 337 -3.23 -31.15 31.83
C LEU A 337 -1.71 -31.05 31.95
N ALA A 338 -1.10 -30.09 31.30
CA ALA A 338 0.34 -29.89 31.37
C ALA A 338 0.78 -29.41 32.75
N ARG A 339 1.94 -29.88 33.19
CA ARG A 339 2.57 -29.47 34.43
C ARG A 339 2.94 -27.98 34.40
N SER A 340 2.87 -27.35 35.56
CA SER A 340 3.20 -25.93 35.67
C SER A 340 4.71 -25.68 35.67
N THR A 341 5.15 -24.51 35.18
CA THR A 341 6.58 -24.11 35.24
C THR A 341 7.16 -24.14 36.67
N PRO A 342 6.46 -23.64 37.72
CA PRO A 342 6.92 -23.74 39.09
C PRO A 342 7.16 -25.18 39.54
N GLU A 343 6.28 -26.13 39.21
CA GLU A 343 6.43 -27.54 39.52
C GLU A 343 7.72 -28.13 38.94
N LEU A 344 8.01 -27.88 37.69
CA LEU A 344 9.22 -28.34 37.00
C LEU A 344 10.50 -27.73 37.59
N ILE A 345 10.46 -26.47 38.02
CA ILE A 345 11.58 -25.83 38.70
C ILE A 345 11.83 -26.47 40.05
N VAL A 346 10.78 -26.76 40.82
CA VAL A 346 10.92 -27.43 42.11
C VAL A 346 11.47 -28.85 41.94
N GLU A 347 11.03 -29.59 40.91
CA GLU A 347 11.57 -30.93 40.58
C GLU A 347 13.06 -30.88 40.25
N LYS A 348 13.47 -29.89 39.41
CA LYS A 348 14.90 -29.69 39.12
C LYS A 348 15.71 -29.42 40.38
N LEU A 349 15.23 -28.49 41.21
CA LEU A 349 15.92 -28.16 42.48
C LEU A 349 15.97 -29.34 43.43
N ALA A 350 14.95 -30.21 43.47
CA ALA A 350 14.97 -31.46 44.22
C ALA A 350 16.06 -32.41 43.71
N GLY A 351 16.27 -32.51 42.40
CA GLY A 351 17.32 -33.36 41.82
C GLY A 351 18.75 -32.83 41.99
N GLU A 352 18.93 -31.52 42.14
CA GLU A 352 20.25 -30.87 42.30
C GLU A 352 20.65 -30.68 43.77
N ALA A 353 19.73 -30.73 44.72
CA ALA A 353 19.95 -30.42 46.11
C ALA A 353 20.61 -31.62 46.87
N SER A 354 21.59 -31.32 47.71
CA SER A 354 22.20 -32.35 48.64
C SER A 354 21.21 -32.83 49.70
N ASP A 355 20.21 -32.03 50.09
CA ASP A 355 19.06 -32.38 50.91
C ASP A 355 17.76 -31.95 50.14
N ALA A 356 17.11 -32.94 49.55
CA ALA A 356 15.93 -32.77 48.74
C ALA A 356 14.62 -32.67 49.52
N SER A 357 14.62 -32.92 50.83
CA SER A 357 13.42 -33.09 51.65
C SER A 357 12.45 -31.91 51.60
N PHE A 358 12.96 -30.69 51.54
CA PHE A 358 12.13 -29.48 51.39
C PHE A 358 11.46 -29.42 50.01
N TYR A 359 12.18 -29.68 48.95
CA TYR A 359 11.66 -29.62 47.57
C TYR A 359 10.70 -30.79 47.29
N GLU A 360 10.96 -32.00 47.82
CA GLU A 360 10.04 -33.13 47.76
C GLU A 360 8.72 -32.82 48.47
N SER A 361 8.81 -32.15 49.66
CA SER A 361 7.62 -31.70 50.38
C SER A 361 6.82 -30.62 49.59
N LEU A 362 7.51 -29.76 48.80
CA LEU A 362 6.85 -28.81 47.91
C LEU A 362 6.20 -29.51 46.73
N LEU A 363 6.87 -30.48 46.08
CA LEU A 363 6.30 -31.25 44.97
C LEU A 363 5.01 -31.98 45.38
N GLY A 364 4.91 -32.43 46.62
CA GLY A 364 3.69 -33.06 47.13
C GLY A 364 2.49 -32.11 47.30
N LYS A 365 2.64 -30.79 46.99
CA LYS A 365 1.57 -29.79 47.05
C LYS A 365 1.04 -29.39 45.66
N PHE A 366 1.76 -29.74 44.62
CA PHE A 366 1.30 -29.60 43.24
C PHE A 366 0.43 -30.77 42.81
#